data_16571ae049771cf50f82ae21895e2084
#
_entry.id   16571ae049771cf50f82ae21895e2084
#
_cell.length_a   1.000
_cell.length_b   1.000
_cell.length_c   1.000
_cell.angle_alpha   90.00
_cell.angle_beta   90.00
_cell.angle_gamma   90.00
#
_symmetry.space_group_name_H-M   'P 1'
#
loop_
_entity.id
_entity.type
_entity.pdbx_description
1 polymer ?
#
loop_
_entity_poly.entity_id
_entity_poly.type
_entity_poly.pdbx_seq_one_letter_code
_entity_poly.pdbx_strand_id
1 'polypeptide(L)'
;MYLQLLLEKAVGYLDEVIDATQTVYEQNNHTVSLSEPLKELEEQLNQIKMSVLLSKQAEEKKNEIVMYLAHDIRTPLTTVIGYLSLLHEATDMPEQQKEKYVKVALNKAERLEKLINELFEITKYNAHTVIIKKETVDLHCLIAQVIDEIYPTLSANGNTAVFTAEDNLSVNADPEKLARVFSNLLRNAASYSYPQTEITISTKRLEHDIQITFENRGKTIPQEQLNSIFEKFNR
;
A
#
# COMPACT_ATOMS: atom_id res chain seq x y z
N MET A 1 2.05 -19.14 30.68
CA MET A 1 1.02 -20.21 30.64
C MET A 1 1.05 -21.00 29.32
N TYR A 2 0.92 -20.36 28.14
CA TYR A 2 0.93 -21.06 26.84
C TYR A 2 2.29 -21.72 26.51
N LEU A 3 3.39 -21.04 26.80
CA LEU A 3 4.76 -21.56 26.55
C LEU A 3 5.09 -22.76 27.44
N GLN A 4 4.59 -22.76 28.68
CA GLN A 4 4.79 -23.86 29.63
C GLN A 4 4.01 -25.10 29.22
N LEU A 5 2.80 -24.94 28.71
CA LEU A 5 1.96 -26.01 28.17
C LEU A 5 2.59 -26.64 26.89
N LEU A 6 3.22 -25.80 26.04
CA LEU A 6 3.96 -26.22 24.86
C LEU A 6 5.22 -27.00 25.24
N LEU A 7 5.93 -26.58 26.30
CA LEU A 7 7.14 -27.25 26.80
C LEU A 7 6.79 -28.62 27.41
N GLU A 8 5.73 -28.71 28.19
CA GLU A 8 5.25 -29.98 28.78
C GLU A 8 4.80 -30.98 27.69
N LYS A 9 4.11 -30.50 26.65
CA LYS A 9 3.77 -31.32 25.49
C LYS A 9 5.02 -31.77 24.73
N ALA A 10 5.99 -30.88 24.51
CA ALA A 10 7.22 -31.21 23.80
C ALA A 10 8.07 -32.25 24.55
N VAL A 11 8.11 -32.19 25.88
CA VAL A 11 8.79 -33.20 26.71
C VAL A 11 8.06 -34.55 26.61
N GLY A 12 6.74 -34.58 26.69
CA GLY A 12 5.96 -35.83 26.52
C GLY A 12 6.16 -36.50 25.17
N TYR A 13 6.30 -35.70 24.08
CA TYR A 13 6.58 -36.25 22.75
C TYR A 13 8.03 -36.70 22.56
N LEU A 14 9.01 -36.08 23.28
CA LEU A 14 10.40 -36.57 23.30
C LEU A 14 10.48 -37.97 23.96
N ASP A 15 9.74 -38.19 25.03
CA ASP A 15 9.69 -39.53 25.68
C ASP A 15 9.08 -40.56 24.72
N GLU A 16 8.05 -40.19 23.97
CA GLU A 16 7.42 -41.07 22.96
C GLU A 16 8.35 -41.39 21.78
N VAL A 17 9.16 -40.42 21.33
CA VAL A 17 10.22 -40.67 20.31
C VAL A 17 11.31 -41.57 20.84
N ILE A 18 11.73 -41.43 22.11
CA ILE A 18 12.74 -42.28 22.74
C ILE A 18 12.21 -43.71 22.82
N ASP A 19 10.96 -43.89 23.25
CA ASP A 19 10.32 -45.22 23.31
C ASP A 19 10.20 -45.88 21.93
N ALA A 20 9.75 -45.08 20.93
CA ALA A 20 9.63 -45.58 19.53
C ALA A 20 11.01 -45.96 18.94
N THR A 21 12.05 -45.16 19.19
CA THR A 21 13.43 -45.48 18.72
C THR A 21 13.98 -46.67 19.44
N GLN A 22 13.68 -46.88 20.71
CA GLN A 22 14.10 -48.04 21.48
C GLN A 22 13.43 -49.33 20.98
N THR A 23 12.13 -49.24 20.68
CA THR A 23 11.36 -50.36 20.08
C THR A 23 11.86 -50.74 18.68
N VAL A 24 12.23 -49.77 17.84
CA VAL A 24 12.82 -50.01 16.50
C VAL A 24 14.21 -50.64 16.60
N TYR A 25 15.00 -50.20 17.57
CA TYR A 25 16.32 -50.81 17.80
C TYR A 25 16.22 -52.28 18.24
N GLU A 26 15.24 -52.61 19.09
CA GLU A 26 14.98 -53.97 19.56
C GLU A 26 14.38 -54.90 18.47
N GLN A 27 13.59 -54.33 17.53
CA GLN A 27 12.88 -55.09 16.49
C GLN A 27 13.60 -55.14 15.13
N ASN A 28 14.76 -54.49 14.99
CA ASN A 28 15.50 -54.43 13.70
C ASN A 28 14.67 -53.82 12.54
N ASN A 29 13.72 -52.97 12.86
CA ASN A 29 12.82 -52.36 11.90
C ASN A 29 13.38 -51.03 11.41
N HIS A 30 13.51 -50.83 10.08
CA HIS A 30 14.13 -49.64 9.48
C HIS A 30 13.17 -48.46 9.24
N THR A 31 11.88 -48.59 9.58
CA THR A 31 10.89 -47.52 9.39
C THR A 31 10.26 -47.11 10.70
N VAL A 32 10.56 -45.89 11.14
CA VAL A 32 9.86 -45.28 12.27
C VAL A 32 8.62 -44.55 11.76
N SER A 33 7.43 -44.97 12.16
CA SER A 33 6.19 -44.22 11.93
C SER A 33 6.04 -43.24 13.07
N LEU A 34 6.12 -41.92 12.78
CA LEU A 34 5.80 -40.90 13.75
C LEU A 34 4.34 -41.01 14.20
N SER A 35 4.11 -40.93 15.50
CA SER A 35 2.76 -40.88 16.05
C SER A 35 2.00 -39.64 15.55
N GLU A 36 0.66 -39.74 15.44
CA GLU A 36 -0.17 -38.59 15.01
C GLU A 36 0.08 -37.30 15.82
N PRO A 37 0.27 -37.34 17.16
CA PRO A 37 0.63 -36.16 17.95
C PRO A 37 1.94 -35.51 17.54
N LEU A 38 2.96 -36.27 17.11
CA LEU A 38 4.24 -35.72 16.64
C LEU A 38 4.10 -35.04 15.29
N LYS A 39 3.29 -35.58 14.39
CA LYS A 39 2.97 -34.93 13.11
C LYS A 39 2.25 -33.59 13.32
N GLU A 40 1.26 -33.59 14.23
CA GLU A 40 0.54 -32.34 14.58
C GLU A 40 1.49 -31.29 15.17
N LEU A 41 2.44 -31.70 16.02
CA LEU A 41 3.46 -30.80 16.55
C LEU A 41 4.39 -30.24 15.46
N GLU A 42 4.80 -31.07 14.51
CA GLU A 42 5.59 -30.66 13.37
C GLU A 42 4.85 -29.63 12.49
N GLU A 43 3.58 -29.86 12.23
CA GLU A 43 2.73 -28.91 11.51
C GLU A 43 2.61 -27.57 12.25
N GLN A 44 2.36 -27.62 13.56
CA GLN A 44 2.30 -26.39 14.39
C GLN A 44 3.62 -25.65 14.42
N LEU A 45 4.76 -26.35 14.53
CA LEU A 45 6.09 -25.76 14.46
C LEU A 45 6.36 -25.10 13.10
N ASN A 46 5.96 -25.75 12.02
CA ASN A 46 6.09 -25.19 10.67
C ASN A 46 5.21 -23.95 10.48
N GLN A 47 3.98 -23.97 11.00
CA GLN A 47 3.10 -22.78 10.99
C GLN A 47 3.70 -21.61 11.77
N ILE A 48 4.27 -21.88 12.97
CA ILE A 48 4.95 -20.87 13.78
C ILE A 48 6.19 -20.33 13.05
N LYS A 49 7.02 -21.21 12.47
CA LYS A 49 8.19 -20.79 11.68
C LYS A 49 7.79 -19.90 10.51
N MET A 50 6.75 -20.27 9.77
CA MET A 50 6.22 -19.46 8.67
C MET A 50 5.69 -18.12 9.14
N SER A 51 4.95 -18.09 10.25
CA SER A 51 4.44 -16.84 10.85
C SER A 51 5.58 -15.91 11.29
N VAL A 52 6.62 -16.43 11.93
CA VAL A 52 7.80 -15.66 12.34
C VAL A 52 8.56 -15.14 11.12
N LEU A 53 8.73 -15.96 10.08
CA LEU A 53 9.40 -15.56 8.85
C LEU A 53 8.63 -14.42 8.14
N LEU A 54 7.32 -14.56 8.00
CA LEU A 54 6.46 -13.54 7.41
C LEU A 54 6.47 -12.23 8.22
N SER A 55 6.46 -12.35 9.55
CA SER A 55 6.58 -11.18 10.45
C SER A 55 7.91 -10.45 10.27
N LYS A 56 9.02 -11.20 10.18
CA LYS A 56 10.35 -10.64 9.95
C LYS A 56 10.46 -9.96 8.59
N GLN A 57 9.96 -10.58 7.53
CA GLN A 57 9.93 -9.98 6.21
C GLN A 57 9.09 -8.71 6.17
N ALA A 58 7.95 -8.68 6.87
CA ALA A 58 7.12 -7.50 6.98
C ALA A 58 7.82 -6.35 7.72
N GLU A 59 8.61 -6.66 8.77
CA GLU A 59 9.41 -5.69 9.51
C GLU A 59 10.58 -5.14 8.70
N GLU A 60 11.31 -6.00 7.98
CA GLU A 60 12.38 -5.60 7.08
C GLU A 60 11.83 -4.67 5.98
N LYS A 61 10.71 -5.03 5.35
CA LYS A 61 10.05 -4.20 4.34
C LYS A 61 9.54 -2.87 4.92
N LYS A 62 9.05 -2.86 6.15
CA LYS A 62 8.67 -1.63 6.86
C LYS A 62 9.87 -0.71 7.07
N ASN A 63 11.01 -1.25 7.51
CA ASN A 63 12.23 -0.49 7.77
C ASN A 63 12.82 0.09 6.47
N GLU A 64 12.79 -0.67 5.38
CA GLU A 64 13.18 -0.21 4.05
C GLU A 64 12.33 0.98 3.58
N ILE A 65 11.02 0.89 3.76
CA ILE A 65 10.07 1.97 3.45
C ILE A 65 10.38 3.23 4.26
N VAL A 66 10.63 3.09 5.57
CA VAL A 66 10.95 4.22 6.44
C VAL A 66 12.26 4.89 6.02
N MET A 67 13.29 4.11 5.67
CA MET A 67 14.56 4.65 5.18
C MET A 67 14.41 5.41 3.86
N TYR A 68 13.66 4.84 2.92
CA TYR A 68 13.38 5.46 1.64
C TYR A 68 12.63 6.80 1.81
N LEU A 69 11.56 6.79 2.61
CA LEU A 69 10.79 7.99 2.91
C LEU A 69 11.59 9.06 3.65
N ALA A 70 12.47 8.66 4.57
CA ALA A 70 13.35 9.60 5.26
C ALA A 70 14.30 10.32 4.28
N HIS A 71 14.80 9.61 3.26
CA HIS A 71 15.60 10.21 2.19
C HIS A 71 14.78 11.19 1.36
N ASP A 72 13.57 10.79 0.94
CA ASP A 72 12.69 11.60 0.09
C ASP A 72 12.11 12.82 0.81
N ILE A 73 11.97 12.77 2.14
CA ILE A 73 11.63 13.90 3.00
C ILE A 73 12.81 14.86 3.15
N ARG A 74 14.03 14.35 3.31
CA ARG A 74 15.23 15.18 3.52
C ARG A 74 15.50 16.11 2.34
N THR A 75 15.36 15.63 1.12
CA THR A 75 15.66 16.41 -0.09
C THR A 75 14.83 17.70 -0.23
N PRO A 76 13.48 17.67 -0.20
CA PRO A 76 12.68 18.89 -0.25
C PRO A 76 12.88 19.76 0.99
N LEU A 77 13.07 19.18 2.19
CA LEU A 77 13.31 19.93 3.41
C LEU A 77 14.60 20.74 3.32
N THR A 78 15.71 20.12 2.88
CA THR A 78 16.98 20.83 2.67
C THR A 78 16.83 21.97 1.67
N THR A 79 16.04 21.77 0.61
CA THR A 79 15.75 22.80 -0.38
C THR A 79 14.98 23.97 0.23
N VAL A 80 13.93 23.70 1.02
CA VAL A 80 13.15 24.74 1.73
C VAL A 80 14.06 25.55 2.64
N ILE A 81 14.85 24.89 3.48
CA ILE A 81 15.79 25.54 4.41
C ILE A 81 16.78 26.41 3.62
N GLY A 82 17.36 25.88 2.52
CA GLY A 82 18.33 26.61 1.71
C GLY A 82 17.74 27.90 1.11
N TYR A 83 16.54 27.86 0.54
CA TYR A 83 15.92 29.07 -0.01
C TYR A 83 15.49 30.06 1.07
N LEU A 84 15.02 29.58 2.23
CA LEU A 84 14.70 30.46 3.36
C LEU A 84 15.97 31.11 3.94
N SER A 85 17.09 30.38 4.05
CA SER A 85 18.38 30.95 4.46
C SER A 85 18.87 32.03 3.50
N LEU A 86 18.80 31.78 2.17
CA LEU A 86 19.12 32.79 1.18
C LEU A 86 18.26 34.05 1.28
N LEU A 87 16.94 33.89 1.52
CA LEU A 87 16.04 35.01 1.73
C LEU A 87 16.33 35.78 3.01
N HIS A 88 16.81 35.09 4.05
CA HIS A 88 17.17 35.73 5.33
C HIS A 88 18.49 36.48 5.26
N GLU A 89 19.51 35.93 4.58
CA GLU A 89 20.87 36.49 4.52
C GLU A 89 21.00 37.63 3.51
N ALA A 90 20.28 37.56 2.38
CA ALA A 90 20.40 38.51 1.29
C ALA A 90 19.39 39.67 1.44
N THR A 91 19.77 40.71 2.21
CA THR A 91 18.93 41.91 2.46
C THR A 91 18.64 42.70 1.19
N ASP A 92 19.56 42.74 0.22
CA ASP A 92 19.49 43.56 -1.01
C ASP A 92 19.01 42.77 -2.25
N MET A 93 18.31 41.62 -2.02
CA MET A 93 17.83 40.81 -3.12
C MET A 93 16.70 41.49 -3.91
N PRO A 94 16.75 41.48 -5.26
CA PRO A 94 15.65 41.98 -6.10
C PRO A 94 14.33 41.29 -5.80
N GLU A 95 13.23 42.07 -5.84
CA GLU A 95 11.89 41.54 -5.47
C GLU A 95 11.44 40.34 -6.32
N GLN A 96 11.71 40.37 -7.62
CA GLN A 96 11.42 39.21 -8.52
C GLN A 96 12.19 37.95 -8.10
N GLN A 97 13.38 38.09 -7.56
CA GLN A 97 14.18 36.95 -7.10
C GLN A 97 13.65 36.42 -5.76
N LYS A 98 13.23 37.33 -4.86
CA LYS A 98 12.55 36.93 -3.61
C LYS A 98 11.29 36.14 -3.90
N GLU A 99 10.43 36.66 -4.77
CA GLU A 99 9.19 35.99 -5.18
C GLU A 99 9.45 34.60 -5.75
N LYS A 100 10.46 34.47 -6.62
CA LYS A 100 10.88 33.18 -7.18
C LYS A 100 11.30 32.21 -6.09
N TYR A 101 12.12 32.66 -5.11
CA TYR A 101 12.61 31.79 -4.03
C TYR A 101 11.52 31.38 -3.07
N VAL A 102 10.60 32.28 -2.73
CA VAL A 102 9.39 31.98 -1.94
C VAL A 102 8.55 30.92 -2.65
N LYS A 103 8.29 31.09 -3.95
CA LYS A 103 7.52 30.13 -4.74
C LYS A 103 8.17 28.74 -4.78
N VAL A 104 9.49 28.67 -4.92
CA VAL A 104 10.21 27.38 -4.89
C VAL A 104 10.11 26.74 -3.52
N ALA A 105 10.33 27.51 -2.43
CA ALA A 105 10.22 27.00 -1.08
C ALA A 105 8.80 26.49 -0.78
N LEU A 106 7.76 27.25 -1.17
CA LEU A 106 6.37 26.86 -0.99
C LEU A 106 6.05 25.54 -1.72
N ASN A 107 6.39 25.43 -3.00
CA ASN A 107 6.15 24.20 -3.79
C ASN A 107 6.85 22.97 -3.17
N LYS A 108 8.03 23.16 -2.57
CA LYS A 108 8.77 22.07 -1.91
C LYS A 108 8.17 21.71 -0.55
N ALA A 109 7.63 22.68 0.19
CA ALA A 109 6.90 22.47 1.43
C ALA A 109 5.59 21.70 1.19
N GLU A 110 4.82 22.07 0.18
CA GLU A 110 3.61 21.33 -0.23
C GLU A 110 3.90 19.88 -0.65
N ARG A 111 5.02 19.67 -1.35
CA ARG A 111 5.47 18.32 -1.67
C ARG A 111 5.84 17.52 -0.42
N LEU A 112 6.51 18.16 0.55
CA LEU A 112 6.88 17.55 1.83
C LEU A 112 5.64 17.15 2.62
N GLU A 113 4.62 18.01 2.68
CA GLU A 113 3.34 17.71 3.31
C GLU A 113 2.69 16.45 2.70
N LYS A 114 2.67 16.34 1.37
CA LYS A 114 2.15 15.14 0.68
C LYS A 114 2.91 13.88 1.07
N LEU A 115 4.25 13.92 1.11
CA LEU A 115 5.08 12.77 1.51
C LEU A 115 4.83 12.35 2.96
N ILE A 116 4.66 13.31 3.86
CA ILE A 116 4.32 13.05 5.27
C ILE A 116 2.94 12.39 5.38
N ASN A 117 1.95 12.89 4.66
CA ASN A 117 0.61 12.32 4.64
C ASN A 117 0.62 10.88 4.06
N GLU A 118 1.40 10.62 3.00
CA GLU A 118 1.62 9.26 2.48
C GLU A 118 2.24 8.34 3.54
N LEU A 119 3.23 8.81 4.31
CA LEU A 119 3.85 8.07 5.41
C LEU A 119 2.84 7.72 6.51
N PHE A 120 2.05 8.69 6.96
CA PHE A 120 1.01 8.45 7.97
C PHE A 120 0.00 7.40 7.52
N GLU A 121 -0.37 7.42 6.26
CA GLU A 121 -1.29 6.42 5.72
C GLU A 121 -0.67 5.01 5.70
N ILE A 122 0.60 4.88 5.31
CA ILE A 122 1.30 3.58 5.32
C ILE A 122 1.40 3.04 6.75
N THR A 123 1.72 3.89 7.72
CA THR A 123 1.82 3.48 9.13
C THR A 123 0.47 3.12 9.73
N LYS A 124 -0.60 3.83 9.36
CA LYS A 124 -1.97 3.55 9.78
C LYS A 124 -2.49 2.21 9.25
N TYR A 125 -2.16 1.84 8.00
CA TYR A 125 -2.55 0.56 7.42
C TYR A 125 -1.76 -0.64 7.95
N ASN A 126 -0.56 -0.42 8.48
CA ASN A 126 0.26 -1.48 9.10
C ASN A 126 -0.12 -1.75 10.59
N ALA A 127 -0.80 -0.83 11.26
CA ALA A 127 -1.40 -1.06 12.56
C ALA A 127 -2.72 -1.82 12.36
N HIS A 128 -2.72 -3.11 12.53
CA HIS A 128 -3.71 -4.18 12.37
C HIS A 128 -5.21 -3.91 12.55
N THR A 129 -5.68 -2.67 12.48
CA THR A 129 -7.10 -2.32 12.67
C THR A 129 -7.54 -1.23 11.71
N VAL A 130 -7.65 -1.59 10.42
CA VAL A 130 -8.47 -0.76 9.52
C VAL A 130 -9.93 -1.06 9.83
N ILE A 131 -10.56 -0.22 10.64
CA ILE A 131 -12.00 -0.28 10.84
C ILE A 131 -12.64 0.20 9.53
N ILE A 132 -13.27 -0.74 8.82
CA ILE A 132 -14.04 -0.44 7.61
C ILE A 132 -15.49 -0.21 8.01
N LYS A 133 -15.99 0.99 7.79
CA LYS A 133 -17.40 1.34 8.01
C LYS A 133 -18.16 1.15 6.69
N LYS A 134 -18.77 -0.02 6.52
CA LYS A 134 -19.52 -0.33 5.30
C LYS A 134 -20.91 0.27 5.36
N GLU A 135 -21.28 0.94 4.27
CA GLU A 135 -22.64 1.41 4.02
C GLU A 135 -22.99 1.27 2.53
N THR A 136 -24.25 1.45 2.18
CA THR A 136 -24.66 1.41 0.77
C THR A 136 -24.22 2.68 0.07
N VAL A 137 -23.30 2.55 -0.87
CA VAL A 137 -22.71 3.64 -1.64
C VAL A 137 -23.24 3.62 -3.06
N ASP A 138 -23.80 4.73 -3.50
CA ASP A 138 -24.13 4.97 -4.90
C ASP A 138 -22.84 5.29 -5.68
N LEU A 139 -22.46 4.41 -6.62
CA LEU A 139 -21.23 4.56 -7.39
C LEU A 139 -21.28 5.74 -8.35
N HIS A 140 -22.46 6.07 -8.89
CA HIS A 140 -22.60 7.20 -9.80
C HIS A 140 -22.30 8.50 -9.07
N CYS A 141 -22.94 8.73 -7.92
CA CYS A 141 -22.71 9.92 -7.11
C CYS A 141 -21.26 10.02 -6.64
N LEU A 142 -20.67 8.91 -6.16
CA LEU A 142 -19.32 8.92 -5.64
C LEU A 142 -18.28 9.22 -6.73
N ILE A 143 -18.40 8.61 -7.91
CA ILE A 143 -17.45 8.83 -9.02
C ILE A 143 -17.59 10.26 -9.56
N ALA A 144 -18.81 10.78 -9.70
CA ALA A 144 -19.04 12.17 -10.13
C ALA A 144 -18.38 13.15 -9.15
N GLN A 145 -18.55 12.95 -7.85
CA GLN A 145 -17.91 13.78 -6.83
C GLN A 145 -16.38 13.75 -6.91
N VAL A 146 -15.79 12.56 -7.14
CA VAL A 146 -14.33 12.41 -7.30
C VAL A 146 -13.82 13.12 -8.56
N ILE A 147 -14.58 13.10 -9.65
CA ILE A 147 -14.24 13.82 -10.90
C ILE A 147 -14.22 15.32 -10.62
N ASP A 148 -15.24 15.85 -9.96
CA ASP A 148 -15.34 17.26 -9.62
C ASP A 148 -14.18 17.72 -8.72
N GLU A 149 -13.80 16.91 -7.73
CA GLU A 149 -12.67 17.20 -6.83
C GLU A 149 -11.33 17.28 -7.61
N ILE A 150 -11.14 16.42 -8.62
CA ILE A 150 -9.89 16.34 -9.38
C ILE A 150 -9.87 17.23 -10.61
N TYR A 151 -11.00 17.85 -10.95
CA TYR A 151 -11.13 18.74 -12.12
C TYR A 151 -10.01 19.79 -12.26
N PRO A 152 -9.56 20.49 -11.19
CA PRO A 152 -8.44 21.44 -11.30
C PRO A 152 -7.15 20.79 -11.78
N THR A 153 -6.89 19.54 -11.40
CA THR A 153 -5.69 18.78 -11.81
C THR A 153 -5.81 18.35 -13.29
N LEU A 154 -6.99 17.95 -13.73
CA LEU A 154 -7.27 17.59 -15.12
C LEU A 154 -7.13 18.80 -16.03
N SER A 155 -7.77 19.90 -15.69
CA SER A 155 -7.81 21.13 -16.49
C SER A 155 -6.43 21.77 -16.64
N ALA A 156 -5.52 21.62 -15.67
CA ALA A 156 -4.15 22.13 -15.76
C ALA A 156 -3.37 21.58 -16.96
N ASN A 157 -3.68 20.35 -17.39
CA ASN A 157 -3.08 19.69 -18.56
C ASN A 157 -4.01 19.69 -19.79
N GLY A 158 -5.18 20.35 -19.71
CA GLY A 158 -6.22 20.33 -20.73
C GLY A 158 -6.89 18.96 -20.88
N ASN A 159 -6.76 18.06 -19.91
CA ASN A 159 -7.42 16.76 -19.91
C ASN A 159 -8.88 16.91 -19.45
N THR A 160 -9.74 16.02 -19.92
CA THR A 160 -11.14 15.90 -19.50
C THR A 160 -11.42 14.51 -18.96
N ALA A 161 -12.39 14.38 -18.06
CA ALA A 161 -12.88 13.07 -17.62
C ALA A 161 -14.32 12.89 -18.11
N VAL A 162 -14.59 11.75 -18.74
CA VAL A 162 -15.94 11.35 -19.17
C VAL A 162 -16.34 10.11 -18.42
N PHE A 163 -17.51 10.16 -17.80
CA PHE A 163 -18.06 9.07 -17.03
C PHE A 163 -19.28 8.48 -17.69
N THR A 164 -19.23 7.17 -17.96
CA THR A 164 -20.34 6.38 -18.51
C THR A 164 -20.71 5.30 -17.49
N ALA A 165 -21.88 5.40 -16.91
CA ALA A 165 -22.37 4.46 -15.92
C ALA A 165 -23.55 3.67 -16.45
N GLU A 166 -23.67 2.40 -16.02
CA GLU A 166 -24.95 1.73 -15.97
C GLU A 166 -25.77 2.31 -14.79
N ASP A 167 -27.09 2.46 -14.98
CA ASP A 167 -27.96 3.05 -13.97
C ASP A 167 -28.04 2.23 -12.68
N ASN A 168 -28.13 2.94 -11.54
CA ASN A 168 -28.41 2.37 -10.22
C ASN A 168 -27.43 1.30 -9.71
N LEU A 169 -26.13 1.52 -9.92
CA LEU A 169 -25.11 0.67 -9.32
C LEU A 169 -24.75 1.14 -7.91
N SER A 170 -25.00 0.28 -6.93
CA SER A 170 -24.61 0.51 -5.54
C SER A 170 -23.81 -0.67 -4.98
N VAL A 171 -22.90 -0.38 -4.06
CA VAL A 171 -22.04 -1.37 -3.38
C VAL A 171 -22.09 -1.15 -1.87
N ASN A 172 -21.89 -2.22 -1.11
CA ASN A 172 -21.73 -2.14 0.34
C ASN A 172 -20.25 -1.97 0.67
N ALA A 173 -19.81 -0.71 0.81
CA ALA A 173 -18.40 -0.34 0.97
C ALA A 173 -18.26 0.85 1.94
N ASP A 174 -17.00 1.13 2.33
CA ASP A 174 -16.65 2.35 3.05
C ASP A 174 -16.47 3.48 2.02
N PRO A 175 -17.33 4.52 2.02
CA PRO A 175 -17.33 5.55 0.98
C PRO A 175 -16.03 6.36 0.96
N GLU A 176 -15.45 6.67 2.13
CA GLU A 176 -14.20 7.42 2.22
C GLU A 176 -13.03 6.64 1.62
N LYS A 177 -12.97 5.34 1.91
CA LYS A 177 -11.93 4.47 1.37
C LYS A 177 -12.09 4.25 -0.12
N LEU A 178 -13.33 4.08 -0.58
CA LEU A 178 -13.63 3.89 -1.99
C LEU A 178 -13.37 5.18 -2.80
N ALA A 179 -13.80 6.34 -2.30
CA ALA A 179 -13.48 7.64 -2.90
C ALA A 179 -11.98 7.84 -3.06
N ARG A 180 -11.20 7.45 -2.04
CA ARG A 180 -9.74 7.52 -2.08
C ARG A 180 -9.13 6.61 -3.16
N VAL A 181 -9.65 5.40 -3.34
CA VAL A 181 -9.21 4.50 -4.41
C VAL A 181 -9.45 5.17 -5.77
N PHE A 182 -10.65 5.70 -6.00
CA PHE A 182 -10.99 6.35 -7.26
C PHE A 182 -10.18 7.63 -7.50
N SER A 183 -9.98 8.45 -6.47
CA SER A 183 -9.12 9.64 -6.53
C SER A 183 -7.68 9.29 -6.91
N ASN A 184 -7.13 8.22 -6.33
CA ASN A 184 -5.77 7.76 -6.66
C ASN A 184 -5.67 7.27 -8.12
N LEU A 185 -6.65 6.49 -8.59
CA LEU A 185 -6.69 6.01 -9.97
C LEU A 185 -6.82 7.17 -10.96
N LEU A 186 -7.71 8.12 -10.69
CA LEU A 186 -7.94 9.27 -11.57
C LEU A 186 -6.74 10.23 -11.58
N ARG A 187 -6.07 10.45 -10.43
CA ARG A 187 -4.81 11.22 -10.37
C ARG A 187 -3.68 10.53 -11.14
N ASN A 188 -3.57 9.21 -11.06
CA ASN A 188 -2.62 8.45 -11.86
C ASN A 188 -2.94 8.61 -13.35
N ALA A 189 -4.18 8.41 -13.76
CA ALA A 189 -4.62 8.61 -15.12
C ALA A 189 -4.27 10.02 -15.62
N ALA A 190 -4.57 11.08 -14.85
CA ALA A 190 -4.23 12.47 -15.19
C ALA A 190 -2.72 12.72 -15.31
N SER A 191 -1.92 12.10 -14.44
CA SER A 191 -0.46 12.29 -14.42
C SER A 191 0.26 11.61 -15.58
N TYR A 192 -0.28 10.49 -16.06
CA TYR A 192 0.33 9.68 -17.12
C TYR A 192 -0.33 9.86 -18.49
N SER A 193 -1.40 10.63 -18.57
CA SER A 193 -2.05 10.98 -19.84
C SER A 193 -1.24 11.98 -20.65
N TYR A 194 -1.36 11.87 -21.96
CA TYR A 194 -0.92 12.97 -22.83
C TYR A 194 -1.81 14.21 -22.61
N PRO A 195 -1.25 15.42 -22.75
CA PRO A 195 -2.06 16.64 -22.67
C PRO A 195 -3.23 16.63 -23.65
N GLN A 196 -4.33 17.28 -23.27
CA GLN A 196 -5.53 17.45 -24.13
C GLN A 196 -6.17 16.12 -24.55
N THR A 197 -6.09 15.09 -23.71
CA THR A 197 -6.75 13.80 -23.94
C THR A 197 -7.88 13.58 -22.96
N GLU A 198 -8.79 12.71 -23.36
CA GLU A 198 -9.92 12.28 -22.53
C GLU A 198 -9.53 11.07 -21.68
N ILE A 199 -9.96 11.07 -20.41
CA ILE A 199 -9.90 9.94 -19.49
C ILE A 199 -11.32 9.41 -19.38
N THR A 200 -11.52 8.16 -19.76
CA THR A 200 -12.84 7.52 -19.73
C THR A 200 -12.97 6.67 -18.47
N ILE A 201 -14.07 6.89 -17.74
CA ILE A 201 -14.42 6.07 -16.58
C ILE A 201 -15.72 5.35 -16.94
N SER A 202 -15.77 4.05 -16.74
CA SER A 202 -16.98 3.27 -17.00
C SER A 202 -17.27 2.26 -15.89
N THR A 203 -18.55 2.00 -15.66
CA THR A 203 -19.02 0.98 -14.73
C THR A 203 -19.87 -0.04 -15.46
N LYS A 204 -19.70 -1.32 -15.10
CA LYS A 204 -20.47 -2.43 -15.67
C LYS A 204 -20.79 -3.45 -14.59
N ARG A 205 -22.04 -3.90 -14.55
CA ARG A 205 -22.47 -5.01 -13.69
C ARG A 205 -22.05 -6.35 -14.31
N LEU A 206 -21.40 -7.18 -13.51
CA LEU A 206 -21.12 -8.57 -13.80
C LEU A 206 -22.07 -9.45 -12.94
N GLU A 207 -22.06 -10.76 -13.13
CA GLU A 207 -22.97 -11.68 -12.41
C GLU A 207 -22.91 -11.53 -10.88
N HIS A 208 -21.72 -11.38 -10.32
CA HIS A 208 -21.50 -11.28 -8.87
C HIS A 208 -20.75 -10.01 -8.45
N ASP A 209 -20.20 -9.24 -9.40
CA ASP A 209 -19.32 -8.11 -9.17
C ASP A 209 -19.75 -6.87 -9.96
N ILE A 210 -19.14 -5.74 -9.63
CA ILE A 210 -19.21 -4.52 -10.44
C ILE A 210 -17.80 -4.22 -10.91
N GLN A 211 -17.61 -4.14 -12.21
CA GLN A 211 -16.36 -3.71 -12.83
C GLN A 211 -16.37 -2.19 -12.99
N ILE A 212 -15.30 -1.55 -12.52
CA ILE A 212 -15.07 -0.12 -12.72
C ILE A 212 -13.77 0.03 -13.49
N THR A 213 -13.82 0.68 -14.64
CA THR A 213 -12.68 0.81 -15.55
C THR A 213 -12.28 2.27 -15.69
N PHE A 214 -10.98 2.54 -15.56
CA PHE A 214 -10.36 3.85 -15.80
C PHE A 214 -9.44 3.69 -17.01
N GLU A 215 -9.72 4.39 -18.09
CA GLU A 215 -8.94 4.34 -19.34
C GLU A 215 -8.35 5.71 -19.63
N ASN A 216 -7.06 5.73 -19.94
CA ASN A 216 -6.38 6.95 -20.34
C ASN A 216 -5.42 6.71 -21.53
N ARG A 217 -5.12 7.75 -22.26
CA ARG A 217 -4.14 7.72 -23.36
C ARG A 217 -2.82 8.32 -22.89
N GLY A 218 -1.79 7.49 -22.77
CA GLY A 218 -0.49 7.88 -22.28
C GLY A 218 0.63 6.97 -22.77
N LYS A 219 1.81 7.14 -22.18
CA LYS A 219 2.95 6.27 -22.48
C LYS A 219 2.65 4.84 -22.03
N THR A 220 2.90 3.88 -22.90
CA THR A 220 2.72 2.44 -22.59
C THR A 220 3.65 2.02 -21.45
N ILE A 221 3.08 1.31 -20.49
CA ILE A 221 3.84 0.70 -19.39
C ILE A 221 4.49 -0.58 -19.93
N PRO A 222 5.83 -0.74 -19.82
CA PRO A 222 6.51 -1.96 -20.23
C PRO A 222 5.96 -3.19 -19.48
N GLN A 223 5.89 -4.33 -20.15
CA GLN A 223 5.36 -5.57 -19.58
C GLN A 223 6.09 -5.98 -18.28
N GLU A 224 7.39 -5.72 -18.21
CA GLU A 224 8.22 -6.01 -17.03
C GLU A 224 7.79 -5.21 -15.79
N GLN A 225 7.24 -4.00 -16.00
CA GLN A 225 6.79 -3.13 -14.92
C GLN A 225 5.35 -3.43 -14.49
N LEU A 226 4.53 -4.06 -15.35
CA LEU A 226 3.13 -4.35 -15.02
C LEU A 226 2.97 -5.25 -13.79
N ASN A 227 3.86 -6.21 -13.58
CA ASN A 227 3.81 -7.11 -12.44
C ASN A 227 4.17 -6.41 -11.13
N SER A 228 4.95 -5.34 -11.21
CA SER A 228 5.44 -4.58 -10.05
C SER A 228 4.66 -3.29 -9.77
N ILE A 229 3.69 -2.94 -10.63
CA ILE A 229 2.93 -1.66 -10.51
C ILE A 229 2.13 -1.56 -9.21
N PHE A 230 1.73 -2.70 -8.62
CA PHE A 230 1.03 -2.77 -7.35
C PHE A 230 1.97 -3.01 -6.15
N GLU A 231 3.26 -3.21 -6.41
CA GLU A 231 4.24 -3.25 -5.33
C GLU A 231 4.47 -1.85 -4.79
N LYS A 232 4.51 -1.74 -3.45
CA LYS A 232 4.76 -0.45 -2.81
C LYS A 232 6.11 0.08 -3.30
N PHE A 233 6.13 1.35 -3.80
CA PHE A 233 7.33 2.12 -4.19
C PHE A 233 8.03 1.76 -5.50
N ASN A 234 7.42 1.01 -6.39
CA ASN A 234 7.87 0.97 -7.77
C ASN A 234 7.43 2.27 -8.49
N ARG A 235 8.36 3.21 -8.61
CA ARG A 235 8.26 4.42 -9.45
C ARG A 235 9.42 4.48 -10.42
#